data_b6d973f06d0128848a7a4c35ef6001b5
#
_entry.id   b6d973f06d0128848a7a4c35ef6001b5
#
_cell.length_a   1.000
_cell.length_b   1.000
_cell.length_c   1.000
_cell.angle_alpha   90.00
_cell.angle_beta   90.00
_cell.angle_gamma   90.00
#
_symmetry.space_group_name_H-M   'P 1'
#
loop_
_entity.id
_entity.type
_entity.pdbx_description
1 polymer ?
#
loop_
_entity_poly.entity_id
_entity_poly.type
_entity_poly.pdbx_seq_one_letter_code
_entity_poly.pdbx_strand_id
1 'polypeptide(L)'
;MLFRSHMDALEKLGTVRKDGVRRIGVGQPASVYSLSPGGEEAFSRAYAPVLIACLEELRDRSSAQQVAAFLRRVGKRLARGFTHSPGPLAARVAGASDLLNTLGGITSVEKSGKTFRIVGRACPLSRAVDADHCVCAAVTSLVAEVVGAEVTERCDRSGRPKCCFEISSDHRARTTAHD
;
A
#
# COMPACT_ATOMS: atom_id res chain seq x y z
N MET A 1 -18.53 -18.45 -24.93
CA MET A 1 -18.94 -17.10 -24.45
C MET A 1 -18.18 -16.62 -23.19
N LEU A 2 -17.80 -17.48 -22.28
CA LEU A 2 -17.09 -17.12 -21.01
C LEU A 2 -15.75 -16.35 -21.21
N PHE A 3 -14.93 -16.75 -22.16
CA PHE A 3 -13.61 -16.12 -22.36
C PHE A 3 -13.69 -14.63 -22.74
N ARG A 4 -14.61 -14.23 -23.62
CA ARG A 4 -14.79 -12.82 -23.99
C ARG A 4 -15.18 -11.96 -22.79
N SER A 5 -16.11 -12.42 -21.96
CA SER A 5 -16.54 -11.68 -20.77
C SER A 5 -15.43 -11.52 -19.73
N HIS A 6 -14.50 -12.49 -19.62
CA HIS A 6 -13.34 -12.35 -18.74
C HIS A 6 -12.33 -11.32 -19.29
N MET A 7 -12.06 -11.33 -20.60
CA MET A 7 -11.17 -10.32 -21.20
C MET A 7 -11.75 -8.92 -21.11
N ASP A 8 -13.07 -8.75 -21.34
CA ASP A 8 -13.76 -7.47 -21.18
C ASP A 8 -13.72 -6.98 -19.70
N ALA A 9 -13.82 -7.88 -18.75
CA ALA A 9 -13.68 -7.55 -17.33
C ALA A 9 -12.26 -7.10 -16.96
N LEU A 10 -11.23 -7.79 -17.47
CA LEU A 10 -9.83 -7.42 -17.25
C LEU A 10 -9.48 -6.09 -17.93
N GLU A 11 -10.05 -5.80 -19.10
CA GLU A 11 -9.91 -4.51 -19.78
C GLU A 11 -10.55 -3.38 -18.98
N LYS A 12 -11.77 -3.58 -18.46
CA LYS A 12 -12.44 -2.62 -17.55
C LYS A 12 -11.67 -2.39 -16.25
N LEU A 13 -10.99 -3.39 -15.74
CA LEU A 13 -10.11 -3.28 -14.58
C LEU A 13 -8.76 -2.62 -14.90
N GLY A 14 -8.50 -2.32 -16.17
CA GLY A 14 -7.25 -1.71 -16.61
C GLY A 14 -6.04 -2.64 -16.55
N THR A 15 -6.26 -3.95 -16.41
CA THR A 15 -5.17 -4.95 -16.35
C THR A 15 -4.65 -5.33 -17.74
N VAL A 16 -5.54 -5.37 -18.71
CA VAL A 16 -5.21 -5.61 -20.12
C VAL A 16 -5.76 -4.48 -21.01
N ARG A 17 -5.18 -4.34 -22.17
CA ARG A 17 -5.69 -3.46 -23.22
C ARG A 17 -5.87 -4.25 -24.52
N LYS A 18 -6.84 -3.86 -25.32
CA LYS A 18 -7.06 -4.43 -26.65
C LYS A 18 -6.16 -3.73 -27.66
N ASP A 19 -5.23 -4.47 -28.27
CA ASP A 19 -4.26 -3.95 -29.26
C ASP A 19 -4.79 -4.02 -30.69
N GLY A 20 -5.96 -4.64 -30.90
CA GLY A 20 -6.56 -4.75 -32.21
C GLY A 20 -7.14 -6.13 -32.49
N VAL A 21 -7.19 -6.48 -33.75
CA VAL A 21 -7.69 -7.79 -34.27
C VAL A 21 -6.68 -8.42 -35.21
N ARG A 22 -6.49 -9.72 -35.09
CA ARG A 22 -5.61 -10.50 -35.95
C ARG A 22 -6.44 -11.54 -36.73
N ARG A 23 -6.29 -11.59 -38.06
CA ARG A 23 -6.83 -12.67 -38.86
C ARG A 23 -5.86 -13.84 -38.89
N ILE A 24 -6.32 -14.99 -38.47
CA ILE A 24 -5.57 -16.25 -38.50
C ILE A 24 -6.41 -17.24 -39.34
N GLY A 25 -6.09 -17.40 -40.65
CA GLY A 25 -6.80 -18.30 -41.53
C GLY A 25 -8.21 -17.85 -41.92
N VAL A 26 -9.05 -18.82 -42.29
CA VAL A 26 -10.46 -18.61 -42.69
C VAL A 26 -11.32 -18.62 -41.40
N GLY A 27 -11.84 -17.46 -41.00
CA GLY A 27 -12.69 -17.34 -39.83
C GLY A 27 -12.88 -15.91 -39.36
N GLN A 28 -13.58 -15.73 -38.23
CA GLN A 28 -13.72 -14.41 -37.59
C GLN A 28 -12.37 -13.93 -37.06
N PRO A 29 -12.03 -12.63 -37.23
CA PRO A 29 -10.82 -12.06 -36.63
C PRO A 29 -10.80 -12.23 -35.11
N ALA A 30 -9.66 -12.66 -34.58
CA ALA A 30 -9.44 -12.77 -33.11
C ALA A 30 -8.99 -11.42 -32.57
N SER A 31 -9.58 -10.99 -31.46
CA SER A 31 -9.07 -9.84 -30.69
C SER A 31 -7.72 -10.17 -30.07
N VAL A 32 -6.78 -9.25 -30.15
CA VAL A 32 -5.45 -9.34 -29.55
C VAL A 32 -5.43 -8.43 -28.34
N TYR A 33 -4.93 -8.94 -27.22
CA TYR A 33 -4.79 -8.21 -25.98
C TYR A 33 -3.34 -8.27 -25.50
N SER A 34 -2.87 -7.19 -24.89
CA SER A 34 -1.61 -7.13 -24.13
C SER A 34 -1.86 -6.68 -22.70
N LEU A 35 -0.88 -6.87 -21.83
CA LEU A 35 -0.92 -6.23 -20.53
C LEU A 35 -0.90 -4.71 -20.70
N SER A 36 -1.69 -4.02 -19.90
CA SER A 36 -1.56 -2.57 -19.72
C SER A 36 -0.35 -2.27 -18.82
N PRO A 37 0.14 -1.02 -18.74
CA PRO A 37 1.16 -0.64 -17.77
C PRO A 37 0.78 -1.01 -16.33
N GLY A 38 -0.47 -0.82 -15.93
CA GLY A 38 -0.98 -1.24 -14.62
C GLY A 38 -1.02 -2.77 -14.46
N GLY A 39 -1.29 -3.51 -15.55
CA GLY A 39 -1.19 -4.96 -15.56
C GLY A 39 0.25 -5.45 -15.43
N GLU A 40 1.19 -4.85 -16.15
CA GLU A 40 2.61 -5.18 -16.04
C GLU A 40 3.12 -4.94 -14.61
N GLU A 41 2.75 -3.81 -14.01
CA GLU A 41 3.09 -3.49 -12.62
C GLU A 41 2.50 -4.50 -11.64
N ALA A 42 1.22 -4.85 -11.77
CA ALA A 42 0.53 -5.82 -10.90
C ALA A 42 1.14 -7.23 -10.99
N PHE A 43 1.66 -7.62 -12.16
CA PHE A 43 2.29 -8.94 -12.37
C PHE A 43 3.80 -8.94 -12.20
N SER A 44 4.44 -7.79 -11.97
CA SER A 44 5.88 -7.72 -11.74
C SER A 44 6.28 -8.50 -10.49
N ARG A 45 7.21 -9.44 -10.65
CA ARG A 45 7.80 -10.20 -9.55
C ARG A 45 9.10 -9.59 -9.03
N ALA A 46 9.56 -8.48 -9.63
CA ALA A 46 10.85 -7.87 -9.33
C ALA A 46 10.83 -6.97 -8.10
N TYR A 47 9.72 -6.30 -7.81
CA TYR A 47 9.66 -5.27 -6.76
C TYR A 47 9.99 -5.82 -5.37
N ALA A 48 9.43 -6.96 -4.99
CA ALA A 48 9.69 -7.52 -3.66
C ALA A 48 11.14 -7.98 -3.48
N PRO A 49 11.76 -8.77 -4.40
CA PRO A 49 13.18 -9.13 -4.28
C PRO A 49 14.11 -7.92 -4.27
N VAL A 50 13.86 -6.91 -5.12
CA VAL A 50 14.69 -5.69 -5.16
C VAL A 50 14.55 -4.91 -3.86
N LEU A 51 13.34 -4.76 -3.32
CA LEU A 51 13.12 -4.10 -2.03
C LEU A 51 13.85 -4.83 -0.90
N ILE A 52 13.77 -6.16 -0.86
CA ILE A 52 14.45 -6.97 0.16
C ILE A 52 15.96 -6.76 0.07
N ALA A 53 16.54 -6.88 -1.12
CA ALA A 53 17.99 -6.66 -1.30
C ALA A 53 18.42 -5.24 -0.90
N CYS A 54 17.60 -4.22 -1.20
CA CYS A 54 17.88 -2.85 -0.75
C CYS A 54 17.83 -2.70 0.78
N LEU A 55 16.92 -3.41 1.45
CA LEU A 55 16.83 -3.40 2.92
C LEU A 55 18.02 -4.12 3.55
N GLU A 56 18.44 -5.25 3.01
CA GLU A 56 19.61 -6.00 3.45
C GLU A 56 20.88 -5.14 3.33
N GLU A 57 21.13 -4.55 2.18
CA GLU A 57 22.27 -3.67 1.94
C GLU A 57 22.25 -2.43 2.88
N LEU A 58 21.06 -1.87 3.14
CA LEU A 58 20.91 -0.76 4.07
C LEU A 58 21.24 -1.18 5.52
N ARG A 59 20.87 -2.38 5.93
CA ARG A 59 21.16 -2.92 7.27
C ARG A 59 22.62 -3.22 7.47
N ASP A 60 23.29 -3.72 6.45
CA ASP A 60 24.73 -4.03 6.53
C ASP A 60 25.58 -2.77 6.74
N ARG A 61 25.05 -1.61 6.34
CA ARG A 61 25.74 -0.31 6.42
C ARG A 61 25.23 0.63 7.49
N SER A 62 24.16 0.26 8.20
CA SER A 62 23.46 1.18 9.10
C SER A 62 22.94 0.48 10.36
N SER A 63 22.87 1.22 11.47
CA SER A 63 22.22 0.70 12.68
C SER A 63 20.70 0.55 12.46
N ALA A 64 20.05 -0.32 13.24
CA ALA A 64 18.60 -0.51 13.21
C ALA A 64 17.82 0.81 13.38
N GLN A 65 18.35 1.72 14.20
CA GLN A 65 17.76 3.04 14.43
C GLN A 65 17.84 3.92 13.17
N GLN A 66 18.94 3.89 12.44
CA GLN A 66 19.13 4.63 11.19
C GLN A 66 18.23 4.08 10.09
N VAL A 67 18.12 2.75 9.97
CA VAL A 67 17.20 2.08 9.04
C VAL A 67 15.75 2.51 9.32
N ALA A 68 15.31 2.43 10.57
CA ALA A 68 13.96 2.85 10.95
C ALA A 68 13.72 4.34 10.68
N ALA A 69 14.70 5.22 10.92
CA ALA A 69 14.61 6.64 10.62
C ALA A 69 14.53 6.90 9.10
N PHE A 70 15.30 6.15 8.31
CA PHE A 70 15.22 6.20 6.85
C PHE A 70 13.84 5.79 6.35
N LEU A 71 13.33 4.65 6.81
CA LEU A 71 12.01 4.14 6.42
C LEU A 71 10.87 5.09 6.82
N ARG A 72 10.95 5.73 7.99
CA ARG A 72 9.99 6.80 8.33
C ARG A 72 10.02 7.96 7.33
N ARG A 73 11.20 8.37 6.85
CA ARG A 73 11.29 9.40 5.78
C ARG A 73 10.70 8.93 4.46
N VAL A 74 10.87 7.63 4.12
CA VAL A 74 10.22 7.02 2.94
C VAL A 74 8.69 7.13 3.07
N GLY A 75 8.13 6.76 4.23
CA GLY A 75 6.69 6.87 4.47
C GLY A 75 6.17 8.31 4.33
N LYS A 76 6.89 9.30 4.88
CA LYS A 76 6.57 10.71 4.70
C LYS A 76 6.64 11.16 3.23
N ARG A 77 7.61 10.65 2.48
CA ARG A 77 7.73 10.96 1.04
C ARG A 77 6.57 10.38 0.25
N LEU A 78 6.16 9.15 0.54
CA LEU A 78 4.99 8.52 -0.07
C LEU A 78 3.71 9.34 0.21
N ALA A 79 3.55 9.84 1.43
CA ALA A 79 2.39 10.65 1.81
C ALA A 79 2.24 11.94 0.96
N ARG A 80 3.34 12.53 0.48
CA ARG A 80 3.30 13.74 -0.36
C ARG A 80 2.60 13.54 -1.70
N GLY A 81 2.56 12.31 -2.21
CA GLY A 81 1.87 11.96 -3.45
C GLY A 81 0.35 11.87 -3.31
N PHE A 82 -0.18 12.00 -2.09
CA PHE A 82 -1.60 11.82 -1.82
C PHE A 82 -2.17 13.10 -1.21
N THR A 83 -3.35 13.48 -1.70
CA THR A 83 -4.08 14.65 -1.19
C THR A 83 -4.58 14.33 0.23
N HIS A 84 -4.23 15.17 1.18
CA HIS A 84 -4.79 15.06 2.53
C HIS A 84 -6.31 15.23 2.47
N SER A 85 -7.04 14.28 3.05
CA SER A 85 -8.48 14.45 3.23
C SER A 85 -8.73 15.53 4.30
N PRO A 86 -9.28 16.69 3.94
CA PRO A 86 -9.64 17.69 4.94
C PRO A 86 -10.79 17.16 5.80
N GLY A 87 -10.82 17.57 7.07
CA GLY A 87 -11.98 17.26 7.90
C GLY A 87 -11.66 16.56 9.23
N PRO A 88 -12.69 16.00 9.88
CA PRO A 88 -12.56 15.36 11.18
C PRO A 88 -11.66 14.11 11.10
N LEU A 89 -11.11 13.70 12.24
CA LEU A 89 -10.21 12.55 12.35
C LEU A 89 -10.77 11.28 11.67
N ALA A 90 -12.08 11.03 11.80
CA ALA A 90 -12.73 9.87 11.19
C ALA A 90 -12.59 9.85 9.65
N ALA A 91 -12.76 11.01 9.00
CA ALA A 91 -12.62 11.14 7.54
C ALA A 91 -11.17 10.93 7.11
N ARG A 92 -10.20 11.48 7.87
CA ARG A 92 -8.76 11.30 7.59
C ARG A 92 -8.33 9.84 7.76
N VAL A 93 -8.87 9.14 8.77
CA VAL A 93 -8.61 7.70 8.99
C VAL A 93 -9.22 6.86 7.85
N ALA A 94 -10.44 7.20 7.40
CA ALA A 94 -11.03 6.55 6.22
C ALA A 94 -10.16 6.76 4.97
N GLY A 95 -9.72 8.00 4.70
CA GLY A 95 -8.83 8.30 3.59
C GLY A 95 -7.50 7.55 3.66
N ALA A 96 -6.92 7.37 4.85
CA ALA A 96 -5.72 6.55 5.03
C ALA A 96 -5.97 5.06 4.73
N SER A 97 -7.15 4.54 5.10
CA SER A 97 -7.55 3.17 4.76
C SER A 97 -7.72 3.00 3.24
N ASP A 98 -8.37 3.96 2.58
CA ASP A 98 -8.55 3.94 1.12
C ASP A 98 -7.19 4.01 0.40
N LEU A 99 -6.28 4.86 0.89
CA LEU A 99 -4.91 4.91 0.38
C LEU A 99 -4.19 3.56 0.50
N LEU A 100 -4.25 2.90 1.65
CA LEU A 100 -3.66 1.58 1.83
C LEU A 100 -4.29 0.55 0.87
N ASN A 101 -5.58 0.68 0.56
CA ASN A 101 -6.26 -0.18 -0.40
C ASN A 101 -5.78 0.08 -1.84
N THR A 102 -5.52 1.33 -2.22
CA THR A 102 -4.90 1.64 -3.54
C THR A 102 -3.49 1.10 -3.67
N LEU A 103 -2.77 0.93 -2.56
CA LEU A 103 -1.45 0.31 -2.50
C LEU A 103 -1.50 -1.23 -2.43
N GLY A 104 -2.66 -1.83 -2.68
CA GLY A 104 -2.85 -3.28 -2.70
C GLY A 104 -3.18 -3.90 -1.34
N GLY A 105 -3.50 -3.09 -0.34
CA GLY A 105 -4.06 -3.55 0.93
C GLY A 105 -5.53 -3.96 0.81
N ILE A 106 -6.01 -4.68 1.81
CA ILE A 106 -7.45 -4.93 2.01
C ILE A 106 -7.73 -4.53 3.45
N THR A 107 -8.04 -3.26 3.66
CA THR A 107 -8.21 -2.68 4.98
C THR A 107 -9.64 -2.20 5.23
N SER A 108 -10.00 -2.15 6.50
CA SER A 108 -11.26 -1.58 7.00
C SER A 108 -10.98 -0.74 8.25
N VAL A 109 -11.87 0.20 8.54
CA VAL A 109 -11.77 1.05 9.72
C VAL A 109 -12.73 0.54 10.78
N GLU A 110 -12.20 0.33 12.00
CA GLU A 110 -12.96 0.04 13.20
C GLU A 110 -12.85 1.23 14.15
N LYS A 111 -13.90 1.50 14.91
CA LYS A 111 -13.93 2.53 15.95
C LYS A 111 -14.32 1.92 17.29
N SER A 112 -13.53 2.20 18.32
CA SER A 112 -13.83 1.81 19.70
C SER A 112 -13.61 3.02 20.61
N GLY A 113 -14.70 3.63 21.07
CA GLY A 113 -14.65 4.84 21.86
C GLY A 113 -13.94 5.98 21.12
N LYS A 114 -12.81 6.44 21.68
CA LYS A 114 -11.96 7.50 21.11
C LYS A 114 -10.84 6.99 20.21
N THR A 115 -10.73 5.69 20.02
CA THR A 115 -9.66 5.06 19.24
C THR A 115 -10.20 4.57 17.91
N PHE A 116 -9.47 4.83 16.84
CA PHE A 116 -9.69 4.24 15.53
C PHE A 116 -8.63 3.18 15.28
N ARG A 117 -9.00 2.14 14.55
CA ARG A 117 -8.08 1.11 14.08
C ARG A 117 -8.28 0.89 12.59
N ILE A 118 -7.20 0.93 11.84
CA ILE A 118 -7.18 0.46 10.45
C ILE A 118 -6.71 -0.99 10.51
N VAL A 119 -7.59 -1.93 10.15
CA VAL A 119 -7.32 -3.37 10.22
C VAL A 119 -7.25 -3.95 8.82
N GLY A 120 -6.12 -4.58 8.48
CA GLY A 120 -5.89 -5.22 7.19
C GLY A 120 -6.04 -6.74 7.28
N ARG A 121 -6.68 -7.33 6.27
CA ARG A 121 -6.77 -8.79 6.10
C ARG A 121 -5.49 -9.40 5.52
N ALA A 122 -4.69 -8.60 4.84
CA ALA A 122 -3.41 -8.97 4.26
C ALA A 122 -2.46 -7.76 4.26
N CYS A 123 -1.17 -8.03 4.23
CA CYS A 123 -0.13 -7.01 4.08
C CYS A 123 0.40 -7.04 2.64
N PRO A 124 0.31 -5.93 1.88
CA PRO A 124 0.86 -5.87 0.52
C PRO A 124 2.39 -6.01 0.50
N LEU A 125 3.05 -5.72 1.62
CA LEU A 125 4.50 -5.86 1.81
C LEU A 125 4.88 -7.16 2.53
N SER A 126 3.99 -8.17 2.59
CA SER A 126 4.21 -9.40 3.39
C SER A 126 5.59 -10.01 3.19
N ARG A 127 6.05 -10.16 1.93
CA ARG A 127 7.37 -10.73 1.63
C ARG A 127 8.53 -9.90 2.20
N ALA A 128 8.42 -8.57 2.17
CA ALA A 128 9.44 -7.70 2.76
C ALA A 128 9.35 -7.71 4.29
N VAL A 129 8.14 -7.79 4.86
CA VAL A 129 7.91 -7.92 6.32
C VAL A 129 8.44 -9.23 6.86
N ASP A 130 8.30 -10.34 6.10
CA ASP A 130 8.85 -11.65 6.47
C ASP A 130 10.39 -11.63 6.49
N ALA A 131 11.02 -10.87 5.58
CA ALA A 131 12.48 -10.67 5.56
C ALA A 131 12.93 -9.68 6.65
N ASP A 132 12.25 -8.57 6.80
CA ASP A 132 12.52 -7.55 7.81
C ASP A 132 11.30 -6.71 8.15
N HIS A 133 10.80 -6.85 9.36
CA HIS A 133 9.64 -6.09 9.84
C HIS A 133 9.90 -4.58 10.01
N CYS A 134 11.14 -4.11 9.93
CA CYS A 134 11.45 -2.66 10.00
C CYS A 134 10.76 -1.88 8.88
N VAL A 135 10.41 -2.53 7.76
CA VAL A 135 9.67 -1.91 6.64
C VAL A 135 8.31 -1.35 7.07
N CYS A 136 7.71 -1.89 8.14
CA CYS A 136 6.46 -1.38 8.69
C CYS A 136 6.57 0.08 9.17
N ALA A 137 7.78 0.55 9.53
CA ALA A 137 8.00 1.94 9.93
C ALA A 137 7.66 2.93 8.80
N ALA A 138 7.83 2.53 7.52
CA ALA A 138 7.43 3.36 6.39
C ALA A 138 5.91 3.48 6.30
N VAL A 139 5.18 2.36 6.43
CA VAL A 139 3.71 2.36 6.36
C VAL A 139 3.10 3.09 7.55
N THR A 140 3.63 2.86 8.76
CA THR A 140 3.19 3.59 9.97
C THR A 140 3.36 5.09 9.80
N SER A 141 4.49 5.52 9.26
CA SER A 141 4.77 6.94 9.01
C SER A 141 3.89 7.52 7.90
N LEU A 142 3.62 6.75 6.83
CA LEU A 142 2.67 7.13 5.79
C LEU A 142 1.28 7.40 6.39
N VAL A 143 0.76 6.45 7.17
CA VAL A 143 -0.56 6.57 7.82
C VAL A 143 -0.59 7.77 8.76
N ALA A 144 0.46 7.96 9.57
CA ALA A 144 0.57 9.09 10.50
C ALA A 144 0.53 10.45 9.80
N GLU A 145 1.24 10.59 8.68
CA GLU A 145 1.22 11.83 7.88
C GLU A 145 -0.18 12.08 7.29
N VAL A 146 -0.81 11.07 6.68
CA VAL A 146 -2.14 11.20 6.05
C VAL A 146 -3.22 11.51 7.09
N VAL A 147 -3.16 10.84 8.24
CA VAL A 147 -4.14 11.05 9.33
C VAL A 147 -3.85 12.35 10.11
N GLY A 148 -2.60 12.83 10.14
CA GLY A 148 -2.18 13.98 10.94
C GLY A 148 -2.36 13.74 12.45
N ALA A 149 -2.12 12.50 12.90
CA ALA A 149 -2.20 12.08 14.30
C ALA A 149 -1.15 11.03 14.62
N GLU A 150 -0.96 10.73 15.89
CA GLU A 150 -0.08 9.66 16.32
C GLU A 150 -0.68 8.30 15.96
N VAL A 151 0.17 7.44 15.39
CA VAL A 151 -0.20 6.09 14.93
C VAL A 151 0.72 5.08 15.58
N THR A 152 0.11 4.10 16.22
CA THR A 152 0.82 2.95 16.79
C THR A 152 0.58 1.72 15.93
N GLU A 153 1.65 1.08 15.48
CA GLU A 153 1.58 -0.20 14.79
C GLU A 153 1.25 -1.33 15.77
N ARG A 154 0.24 -2.15 15.41
CA ARG A 154 -0.23 -3.33 16.15
C ARG A 154 -0.38 -4.54 15.21
N CYS A 155 0.49 -4.65 14.20
CA CYS A 155 0.42 -5.70 13.20
C CYS A 155 0.62 -7.09 13.81
N ASP A 156 -0.23 -8.03 13.40
CA ASP A 156 -0.06 -9.45 13.73
C ASP A 156 0.90 -10.10 12.73
N ARG A 157 1.94 -10.74 13.24
CA ARG A 157 2.98 -11.43 12.48
C ARG A 157 3.13 -12.91 12.88
N SER A 158 2.17 -13.44 13.67
CA SER A 158 2.19 -14.84 14.13
C SER A 158 1.98 -15.86 13.00
N GLY A 159 1.56 -15.39 11.82
CA GLY A 159 1.36 -16.16 10.61
C GLY A 159 1.52 -15.24 9.40
N ARG A 160 0.62 -15.34 8.43
CA ARG A 160 0.60 -14.38 7.32
C ARG A 160 0.40 -12.96 7.87
N PRO A 161 1.32 -12.02 7.61
CA PRO A 161 1.26 -10.68 8.20
C PRO A 161 -0.06 -9.96 7.91
N LYS A 162 -0.66 -9.39 8.97
CA LYS A 162 -1.88 -8.58 8.88
C LYS A 162 -1.60 -7.21 9.46
N CYS A 163 -1.86 -6.18 8.66
CA CYS A 163 -1.65 -4.80 9.11
C CYS A 163 -2.68 -4.40 10.17
N CYS A 164 -2.24 -3.71 11.20
CA CYS A 164 -3.10 -3.05 12.17
C CYS A 164 -2.44 -1.76 12.64
N PHE A 165 -3.14 -0.64 12.47
CA PHE A 165 -2.69 0.68 12.91
C PHE A 165 -3.73 1.25 13.86
N GLU A 166 -3.30 1.61 15.06
CA GLU A 166 -4.12 2.23 16.09
C GLU A 166 -3.88 3.72 16.12
N ILE A 167 -4.96 4.50 16.05
CA ILE A 167 -4.95 5.95 15.99
C ILE A 167 -5.77 6.47 17.19
N SER A 168 -5.14 7.23 18.09
CA SER A 168 -5.82 7.88 19.19
C SER A 168 -6.35 9.24 18.82
N SER A 169 -7.57 9.57 19.27
CA SER A 169 -8.13 10.90 19.11
C SER A 169 -7.59 11.91 20.12
N ASP A 170 -6.82 11.48 21.13
CA ASP A 170 -6.19 12.36 22.08
C ASP A 170 -5.01 13.10 21.42
N HIS A 171 -5.35 14.23 20.79
CA HIS A 171 -4.43 15.13 20.15
C HIS A 171 -3.64 15.91 21.22
N ARG A 172 -2.46 15.42 21.60
CA ARG A 172 -1.42 16.35 22.05
C ARG A 172 -0.85 17.05 20.85
N ALA A 173 -1.33 18.27 20.58
CA ALA A 173 -0.72 19.17 19.63
C ALA A 173 0.80 19.19 19.87
N ARG A 174 1.58 18.78 18.86
CA ARG A 174 2.98 19.17 18.83
C ARG A 174 3.00 20.67 18.64
N THR A 175 3.21 21.39 19.73
CA THR A 175 3.65 22.79 19.69
C THR A 175 4.94 22.76 18.87
N THR A 176 4.89 23.32 17.68
CA THR A 176 6.08 23.70 16.93
C THR A 176 6.73 24.83 17.70
N ALA A 177 7.71 24.49 18.56
CA ALA A 177 8.67 25.47 19.00
C ALA A 177 9.54 25.79 17.78
N HIS A 178 9.24 26.91 17.16
CA HIS A 178 10.18 27.69 16.40
C HIS A 178 11.06 28.42 17.40
N ASP A 179 12.29 28.06 17.49
CA ASP A 179 13.44 28.94 17.78
C ASP A 179 14.53 28.64 16.76
#